data_16e8094c726918821f5dfe2324ebd905
#
_entry.id   16e8094c726918821f5dfe2324ebd905
#
_cell.length_a   1.000
_cell.length_b   1.000
_cell.length_c   1.000
_cell.angle_alpha   90.00
_cell.angle_beta   90.00
_cell.angle_gamma   90.00
#
_symmetry.space_group_name_H-M   'P 1'
#
loop_
_entity.id
_entity.type
_entity.pdbx_description
1 polymer ?
#
loop_
_entity_poly.entity_id
_entity_poly.type
_entity_poly.pdbx_seq_one_letter_code
_entity_poly.pdbx_strand_id
1 'polypeptide(L)'
;MKHRSMKISIITMVFSILLVSVTANQAAAESVPEWVKNNALWYGQGDISETEFLNAIKFLIENGVIVIESAEEVVSEAMEAQIIIPNGNFDVSGSGVYLPLNLEITTNTKVTWVNDDSVPHNIQSQDELGNVIDLFNSPPLNTGDRFEFTFEEAGVYNYYCSFHPWRVGVVSVK
;
A
#
# COMPACT_ATOMS: atom_id res chain seq x y z
N MET A 1 68.43 -26.29 -40.40
CA MET A 1 67.23 -26.49 -39.62
C MET A 1 67.13 -25.33 -38.62
N LYS A 2 66.17 -24.43 -38.81
CA LYS A 2 66.02 -23.17 -38.02
C LYS A 2 64.86 -23.30 -37.11
N HIS A 3 65.11 -23.43 -35.81
CA HIS A 3 64.05 -23.42 -34.79
C HIS A 3 63.51 -22.00 -34.60
N ARG A 4 62.20 -21.82 -34.88
CA ARG A 4 61.48 -20.59 -34.59
C ARG A 4 60.88 -20.73 -33.19
N SER A 5 61.37 -19.94 -32.24
CA SER A 5 60.85 -19.80 -30.91
C SER A 5 59.59 -18.89 -30.97
N MET A 6 58.46 -19.44 -30.57
CA MET A 6 57.18 -18.73 -30.50
C MET A 6 57.03 -18.13 -29.07
N LYS A 7 57.12 -16.82 -28.98
CA LYS A 7 56.89 -16.10 -27.70
C LYS A 7 55.41 -16.02 -27.42
N ILE A 8 54.96 -16.71 -26.40
CA ILE A 8 53.58 -16.59 -25.86
C ILE A 8 53.56 -15.35 -24.98
N SER A 9 52.79 -14.34 -25.42
CA SER A 9 52.54 -13.13 -24.65
C SER A 9 51.33 -13.39 -23.72
N ILE A 10 51.59 -13.48 -22.42
CA ILE A 10 50.59 -13.62 -21.40
C ILE A 10 50.04 -12.20 -21.10
N ILE A 11 48.84 -11.91 -21.59
CA ILE A 11 48.13 -10.70 -21.22
C ILE A 11 47.46 -10.97 -19.89
N THR A 12 48.02 -10.40 -18.83
CA THR A 12 47.42 -10.39 -17.48
C THR A 12 46.31 -9.35 -17.46
N MET A 13 45.08 -9.82 -17.52
CA MET A 13 43.88 -8.98 -17.36
C MET A 13 43.65 -8.74 -15.86
N VAL A 14 44.03 -7.56 -15.39
CA VAL A 14 43.78 -7.13 -14.01
C VAL A 14 42.29 -6.79 -13.88
N PHE A 15 41.53 -7.66 -13.24
CA PHE A 15 40.14 -7.43 -12.88
C PHE A 15 40.14 -6.59 -11.60
N SER A 16 39.94 -5.29 -11.76
CA SER A 16 39.72 -4.39 -10.61
C SER A 16 38.33 -4.61 -10.06
N ILE A 17 38.23 -5.39 -8.99
CA ILE A 17 36.99 -5.52 -8.20
C ILE A 17 36.84 -4.23 -7.41
N LEU A 18 35.87 -3.38 -7.81
CA LEU A 18 35.45 -2.25 -7.05
C LEU A 18 34.60 -2.79 -5.85
N LEU A 19 35.23 -2.89 -4.69
CA LEU A 19 34.52 -3.13 -3.44
C LEU A 19 33.73 -1.86 -3.09
N VAL A 20 32.45 -1.83 -3.43
CA VAL A 20 31.51 -0.86 -2.86
C VAL A 20 31.28 -1.30 -1.42
N SER A 21 31.97 -0.66 -0.49
CA SER A 21 31.67 -0.78 0.94
C SER A 21 30.34 -0.05 1.19
N VAL A 22 29.26 -0.81 1.26
CA VAL A 22 28.01 -0.36 1.86
C VAL A 22 28.29 -0.21 3.35
N THR A 23 28.57 0.99 3.80
CA THR A 23 28.53 1.33 5.21
C THR A 23 27.08 1.27 5.63
N ALA A 24 26.65 0.13 6.21
CA ALA A 24 25.43 0.06 6.97
C ALA A 24 25.59 1.07 8.13
N ASN A 25 24.88 2.18 8.02
CA ASN A 25 24.73 3.11 9.11
C ASN A 25 23.89 2.37 10.16
N GLN A 26 24.56 1.65 11.07
CA GLN A 26 23.91 1.14 12.28
C GLN A 26 23.58 2.41 13.09
N ALA A 27 22.34 2.88 12.99
CA ALA A 27 21.78 3.76 13.99
C ALA A 27 21.94 3.01 15.32
N ALA A 28 22.90 3.43 16.13
CA ALA A 28 23.00 2.99 17.50
C ALA A 28 21.63 3.32 18.11
N ALA A 29 20.92 2.31 18.60
CA ALA A 29 19.72 2.54 19.36
C ALA A 29 20.11 3.44 20.54
N GLU A 30 19.79 4.73 20.45
CA GLU A 30 20.02 5.67 21.53
C GLU A 30 19.26 5.14 22.74
N SER A 31 20.01 4.77 23.79
CA SER A 31 19.39 4.30 25.02
C SER A 31 18.65 5.46 25.66
N VAL A 32 17.39 5.23 26.04
CA VAL A 32 16.58 6.23 26.74
C VAL A 32 17.37 6.72 27.96
N PRO A 33 17.64 8.04 28.09
CA PRO A 33 18.39 8.59 29.22
C PRO A 33 17.79 8.19 30.57
N GLU A 34 18.66 7.99 31.59
CA GLU A 34 18.23 7.51 32.91
C GLU A 34 17.17 8.43 33.56
N TRP A 35 17.31 9.76 33.40
CA TRP A 35 16.38 10.73 33.96
C TRP A 35 14.94 10.60 33.33
N VAL A 36 14.84 10.18 32.07
CA VAL A 36 13.54 9.91 31.42
C VAL A 36 12.86 8.71 32.05
N LYS A 37 13.63 7.65 32.34
CA LYS A 37 13.14 6.46 33.03
C LYS A 37 12.67 6.80 34.43
N ASN A 38 13.45 7.65 35.13
CA ASN A 38 13.11 8.10 36.50
C ASN A 38 11.81 8.92 36.49
N ASN A 39 11.59 9.77 35.49
CA ASN A 39 10.37 10.56 35.37
C ASN A 39 9.13 9.67 35.23
N ALA A 40 9.20 8.62 34.40
CA ALA A 40 8.13 7.64 34.26
C ALA A 40 7.90 6.83 35.55
N LEU A 41 8.98 6.51 36.28
CA LEU A 41 8.90 5.80 37.55
C LEU A 41 8.19 6.64 38.61
N TRP A 42 8.60 7.91 38.79
CA TRP A 42 8.01 8.84 39.74
C TRP A 42 6.55 9.12 39.49
N TYR A 43 6.14 9.25 38.22
CA TYR A 43 4.75 9.35 37.86
C TYR A 43 3.97 8.08 38.25
N GLY A 44 4.52 6.90 37.94
CA GLY A 44 3.88 5.62 38.31
C GLY A 44 3.78 5.38 39.82
N GLN A 45 4.66 6.00 40.61
CA GLN A 45 4.67 5.97 42.10
C GLN A 45 3.78 7.08 42.72
N GLY A 46 3.34 8.05 41.92
CA GLY A 46 2.57 9.18 42.42
C GLY A 46 3.44 10.31 43.03
N ASP A 47 4.77 10.25 42.84
CA ASP A 47 5.72 11.25 43.35
C ASP A 47 5.71 12.56 42.56
N ILE A 48 5.22 12.54 41.30
CA ILE A 48 4.99 13.69 40.46
C ILE A 48 3.56 13.66 39.92
N SER A 49 3.00 14.84 39.68
CA SER A 49 1.67 14.99 39.10
C SER A 49 1.65 14.66 37.59
N GLU A 50 0.47 14.38 37.05
CA GLU A 50 0.26 14.20 35.62
C GLU A 50 0.76 15.42 34.81
N THR A 51 0.50 16.63 35.31
CA THR A 51 0.95 17.87 34.66
C THR A 51 2.47 17.95 34.57
N GLU A 52 3.20 17.58 35.63
CA GLU A 52 4.67 17.54 35.62
C GLU A 52 5.19 16.48 34.66
N PHE A 53 4.57 15.30 34.65
CA PHE A 53 4.93 14.24 33.71
C PHE A 53 4.72 14.67 32.26
N LEU A 54 3.55 15.24 31.90
CA LEU A 54 3.24 15.71 30.56
C LEU A 54 4.16 16.87 30.12
N ASN A 55 4.53 17.78 31.03
CA ASN A 55 5.50 18.82 30.74
C ASN A 55 6.88 18.25 30.42
N ALA A 56 7.31 17.18 31.11
CA ALA A 56 8.56 16.51 30.81
C ALA A 56 8.53 15.83 29.43
N ILE A 57 7.44 15.15 29.07
CA ILE A 57 7.27 14.59 27.73
C ILE A 57 7.29 15.67 26.65
N LYS A 58 6.57 16.78 26.88
CA LYS A 58 6.57 17.93 25.97
C LYS A 58 7.99 18.46 25.75
N PHE A 59 8.77 18.65 26.82
CA PHE A 59 10.16 19.08 26.76
C PHE A 59 11.01 18.12 25.89
N LEU A 60 10.83 16.81 26.04
CA LEU A 60 11.56 15.80 25.28
C LEU A 60 11.27 15.91 23.77
N ILE A 61 10.02 16.16 23.42
CA ILE A 61 9.59 16.33 22.00
C ILE A 61 10.14 17.65 21.45
N GLU A 62 9.98 18.76 22.16
CA GLU A 62 10.41 20.09 21.71
C GLU A 62 11.94 20.20 21.54
N ASN A 63 12.71 19.40 22.30
CA ASN A 63 14.17 19.36 22.21
C ASN A 63 14.71 18.21 21.33
N GLY A 64 13.83 17.49 20.60
CA GLY A 64 14.23 16.42 19.69
C GLY A 64 14.85 15.19 20.34
N VAL A 65 14.66 15.00 21.67
CA VAL A 65 15.10 13.81 22.41
C VAL A 65 14.14 12.64 22.11
N ILE A 66 12.86 12.95 22.01
CA ILE A 66 11.85 12.04 21.44
C ILE A 66 11.39 12.64 20.12
N VAL A 67 11.68 12.00 19.03
CA VAL A 67 11.10 12.31 17.74
C VAL A 67 9.82 11.49 17.65
N ILE A 68 8.67 12.15 17.76
CA ILE A 68 7.42 11.55 17.34
C ILE A 68 7.43 11.72 15.83
N GLU A 69 7.83 10.68 15.10
CA GLU A 69 7.45 10.60 13.70
C GLU A 69 5.93 10.70 13.72
N SER A 70 5.41 11.85 13.28
CA SER A 70 3.97 12.04 13.27
C SER A 70 3.38 10.86 12.51
N ALA A 71 2.31 10.27 13.03
CA ALA A 71 1.57 9.20 12.33
C ALA A 71 1.05 9.66 10.94
N GLU A 72 1.31 10.91 10.55
CA GLU A 72 1.10 11.47 9.21
C GLU A 72 2.24 11.16 8.22
N GLU A 73 3.38 10.61 8.66
CA GLU A 73 4.42 10.06 7.77
C GLU A 73 4.55 8.53 7.78
N VAL A 74 3.74 7.82 8.54
CA VAL A 74 3.24 6.59 8.00
C VAL A 74 2.19 7.04 6.96
N VAL A 75 2.65 7.49 5.81
CA VAL A 75 1.95 7.22 4.58
C VAL A 75 1.84 5.70 4.62
N SER A 76 0.75 5.17 5.22
CA SER A 76 0.19 3.91 4.79
C SER A 76 0.27 4.05 3.29
N GLU A 77 1.22 3.34 2.64
CA GLU A 77 1.10 3.15 1.20
C GLU A 77 -0.33 2.66 1.10
N ALA A 78 -1.22 3.57 0.64
CA ALA A 78 -2.63 3.28 0.56
C ALA A 78 -2.65 2.03 -0.30
N MET A 79 -2.98 0.89 0.32
CA MET A 79 -2.93 -0.38 -0.40
C MET A 79 -3.83 -0.17 -1.60
N GLU A 80 -3.27 -0.26 -2.79
CA GLU A 80 -3.98 -0.02 -4.02
C GLU A 80 -4.26 -1.36 -4.69
N ALA A 81 -5.48 -1.53 -5.14
CA ALA A 81 -5.90 -2.68 -5.91
C ALA A 81 -6.68 -2.23 -7.14
N GLN A 82 -6.71 -3.05 -8.17
CA GLN A 82 -7.36 -2.70 -9.42
C GLN A 82 -8.31 -3.80 -9.87
N ILE A 83 -9.43 -3.38 -10.44
CA ILE A 83 -10.38 -4.24 -11.14
C ILE A 83 -10.52 -3.72 -12.56
N ILE A 84 -10.27 -4.57 -13.54
CA ILE A 84 -10.44 -4.26 -14.95
C ILE A 84 -11.82 -4.71 -15.41
N ILE A 85 -12.50 -3.86 -16.15
CA ILE A 85 -13.67 -4.17 -16.96
C ILE A 85 -13.15 -4.46 -18.37
N PRO A 86 -12.89 -5.74 -18.74
CA PRO A 86 -12.18 -6.05 -19.96
C PRO A 86 -13.05 -5.86 -21.20
N ASN A 87 -12.41 -5.72 -22.36
CA ASN A 87 -13.13 -5.68 -23.63
C ASN A 87 -14.00 -6.92 -23.81
N GLY A 88 -15.25 -6.71 -24.22
CA GLY A 88 -16.28 -7.75 -24.34
C GLY A 88 -17.02 -8.05 -23.04
N ASN A 89 -16.84 -7.23 -22.00
CA ASN A 89 -17.59 -7.36 -20.74
C ASN A 89 -19.09 -7.18 -20.98
N PHE A 90 -19.50 -6.40 -21.98
CA PHE A 90 -20.91 -6.21 -22.35
C PHE A 90 -21.60 -7.47 -22.92
N ASP A 91 -20.84 -8.42 -23.48
CA ASP A 91 -21.42 -9.61 -24.14
C ASP A 91 -21.87 -10.66 -23.13
N VAL A 92 -23.17 -10.87 -23.00
CA VAL A 92 -23.76 -11.85 -22.07
C VAL A 92 -23.28 -13.28 -22.31
N SER A 93 -22.93 -13.62 -23.55
CA SER A 93 -22.40 -14.94 -23.93
C SER A 93 -20.88 -15.04 -23.82
N GLY A 94 -20.21 -13.89 -23.65
CA GLY A 94 -18.77 -13.78 -23.60
C GLY A 94 -18.18 -14.09 -22.22
N SER A 95 -16.90 -14.43 -22.20
CA SER A 95 -16.12 -14.66 -20.98
C SER A 95 -15.59 -13.38 -20.31
N GLY A 96 -15.98 -12.19 -20.79
CA GLY A 96 -15.53 -10.89 -20.32
C GLY A 96 -16.08 -10.55 -18.93
N VAL A 97 -15.66 -11.29 -17.88
CA VAL A 97 -15.97 -10.97 -16.48
C VAL A 97 -15.01 -9.90 -15.95
N TYR A 98 -15.32 -9.28 -14.80
CA TYR A 98 -14.38 -8.42 -14.09
C TYR A 98 -13.08 -9.15 -13.77
N LEU A 99 -11.95 -8.46 -13.80
CA LEU A 99 -10.63 -9.03 -13.55
C LEU A 99 -9.92 -8.29 -12.40
N PRO A 100 -9.79 -8.91 -11.21
CA PRO A 100 -10.39 -10.20 -10.85
C PRO A 100 -11.91 -10.13 -10.64
N LEU A 101 -12.60 -11.26 -10.75
CA LEU A 101 -14.05 -11.36 -10.48
C LEU A 101 -14.35 -11.15 -8.99
N ASN A 102 -13.52 -11.76 -8.15
CA ASN A 102 -13.55 -11.63 -6.70
C ASN A 102 -12.20 -11.04 -6.26
N LEU A 103 -12.22 -9.85 -5.70
CA LEU A 103 -11.03 -9.18 -5.19
C LEU A 103 -10.97 -9.34 -3.68
N GLU A 104 -9.86 -9.84 -3.13
CA GLU A 104 -9.59 -9.89 -1.70
C GLU A 104 -8.60 -8.80 -1.33
N ILE A 105 -8.94 -7.96 -0.34
CA ILE A 105 -8.14 -6.85 0.15
C ILE A 105 -8.20 -6.74 1.67
N THR A 106 -7.39 -5.86 2.24
CA THR A 106 -7.50 -5.44 3.65
C THR A 106 -8.22 -4.10 3.76
N THR A 107 -8.63 -3.74 4.97
CA THR A 107 -9.20 -2.40 5.25
C THR A 107 -8.23 -1.29 4.83
N ASN A 108 -8.77 -0.12 4.52
CA ASN A 108 -8.06 1.05 3.99
C ASN A 108 -7.40 0.85 2.62
N THR A 109 -7.79 -0.16 1.86
CA THR A 109 -7.35 -0.35 0.47
C THR A 109 -8.22 0.49 -0.47
N LYS A 110 -7.57 1.28 -1.33
CA LYS A 110 -8.21 1.98 -2.44
C LYS A 110 -8.32 1.05 -3.64
N VAL A 111 -9.53 0.79 -4.11
CA VAL A 111 -9.81 -0.01 -5.30
C VAL A 111 -10.13 0.91 -6.47
N THR A 112 -9.47 0.69 -7.60
CA THR A 112 -9.70 1.41 -8.85
C THR A 112 -10.32 0.48 -9.88
N TRP A 113 -11.53 0.76 -10.33
CA TRP A 113 -12.12 0.13 -11.52
C TRP A 113 -11.69 0.88 -12.77
N VAL A 114 -11.25 0.16 -13.79
CA VAL A 114 -10.84 0.72 -15.08
C VAL A 114 -11.69 0.11 -16.18
N ASN A 115 -12.35 0.93 -16.97
CA ASN A 115 -13.11 0.44 -18.12
C ASN A 115 -12.21 0.31 -19.35
N ASP A 116 -11.79 -0.92 -19.68
CA ASP A 116 -11.06 -1.26 -20.90
C ASP A 116 -11.99 -1.83 -21.99
N ASP A 117 -13.33 -1.85 -21.73
CA ASP A 117 -14.31 -2.24 -22.76
C ASP A 117 -14.55 -1.12 -23.76
N SER A 118 -15.04 -1.47 -24.93
CA SER A 118 -15.39 -0.56 -26.00
C SER A 118 -16.73 0.17 -25.78
N VAL A 119 -17.47 -0.20 -24.73
CA VAL A 119 -18.77 0.38 -24.37
C VAL A 119 -18.76 0.95 -22.94
N PRO A 120 -19.67 1.88 -22.62
CA PRO A 120 -19.79 2.40 -21.28
C PRO A 120 -20.25 1.36 -20.27
N HIS A 121 -19.68 1.42 -19.05
CA HIS A 121 -20.08 0.66 -17.88
C HIS A 121 -20.32 1.59 -16.70
N ASN A 122 -20.89 1.07 -15.62
CA ASN A 122 -20.87 1.73 -14.32
C ASN A 122 -20.70 0.70 -13.20
N ILE A 123 -20.38 1.18 -12.02
CA ILE A 123 -20.30 0.37 -10.80
C ILE A 123 -21.42 0.80 -9.89
N GLN A 124 -22.25 -0.14 -9.46
CA GLN A 124 -23.29 0.09 -8.47
C GLN A 124 -23.20 -0.96 -7.36
N SER A 125 -23.05 -0.50 -6.13
CA SER A 125 -23.01 -1.34 -4.95
C SER A 125 -24.40 -1.94 -4.65
N GLN A 126 -24.42 -3.19 -4.17
CA GLN A 126 -25.63 -3.94 -3.83
C GLN A 126 -25.54 -4.52 -2.43
N ASP A 127 -26.70 -4.65 -1.78
CA ASP A 127 -26.83 -5.47 -0.59
C ASP A 127 -26.84 -6.99 -0.91
N GLU A 128 -26.92 -7.83 0.10
CA GLU A 128 -26.95 -9.29 -0.07
C GLU A 128 -28.19 -9.81 -0.84
N LEU A 129 -29.23 -9.01 -0.95
CA LEU A 129 -30.46 -9.32 -1.69
C LEU A 129 -30.44 -8.81 -3.12
N GLY A 130 -29.35 -8.11 -3.51
CA GLY A 130 -29.18 -7.51 -4.85
C GLY A 130 -29.85 -6.16 -5.03
N ASN A 131 -30.32 -5.51 -3.95
CA ASN A 131 -30.84 -4.16 -4.04
C ASN A 131 -29.67 -3.17 -4.12
N VAL A 132 -29.80 -2.14 -4.97
CA VAL A 132 -28.81 -1.06 -5.04
C VAL A 132 -28.78 -0.28 -3.75
N ILE A 133 -27.58 -0.04 -3.23
CA ILE A 133 -27.32 0.78 -2.06
C ILE A 133 -26.43 1.96 -2.44
N ASP A 134 -26.49 3.05 -1.67
CA ASP A 134 -25.69 4.26 -1.92
C ASP A 134 -24.38 4.22 -1.12
N LEU A 135 -23.53 3.22 -1.41
CA LEU A 135 -22.23 3.07 -0.73
C LEU A 135 -21.07 3.48 -1.66
N PHE A 136 -20.96 2.84 -2.83
CA PHE A 136 -19.97 3.22 -3.86
C PHE A 136 -20.59 3.05 -5.25
N ASN A 137 -21.00 4.15 -5.82
CA ASN A 137 -21.69 4.17 -7.10
C ASN A 137 -20.97 5.14 -8.06
N SER A 138 -20.56 4.65 -9.21
CA SER A 138 -19.89 5.46 -10.21
C SER A 138 -20.89 6.14 -11.17
N PRO A 139 -20.51 7.27 -11.80
CA PRO A 139 -21.12 7.70 -13.04
C PRO A 139 -20.84 6.68 -14.16
N PRO A 140 -21.45 6.84 -15.36
CA PRO A 140 -21.03 6.08 -16.54
C PRO A 140 -19.51 6.27 -16.81
N LEU A 141 -18.81 5.17 -16.98
CA LEU A 141 -17.39 5.11 -17.30
C LEU A 141 -17.24 4.75 -18.78
N ASN A 142 -16.75 5.68 -19.60
CA ASN A 142 -16.39 5.39 -20.98
C ASN A 142 -15.07 4.59 -21.03
N THR A 143 -14.69 4.12 -22.20
CA THR A 143 -13.42 3.43 -22.40
C THR A 143 -12.24 4.27 -21.89
N GLY A 144 -11.43 3.71 -20.98
CA GLY A 144 -10.30 4.37 -20.35
C GLY A 144 -10.64 5.15 -19.07
N ASP A 145 -11.94 5.38 -18.78
CA ASP A 145 -12.36 6.04 -17.54
C ASP A 145 -12.12 5.15 -16.32
N ARG A 146 -12.01 5.79 -15.14
CA ARG A 146 -11.71 5.16 -13.88
C ARG A 146 -12.71 5.60 -12.82
N PHE A 147 -12.95 4.71 -11.85
CA PHE A 147 -13.68 4.99 -10.62
C PHE A 147 -12.88 4.44 -9.45
N GLU A 148 -12.81 5.19 -8.36
CA GLU A 148 -12.04 4.83 -7.18
C GLU A 148 -12.92 4.85 -5.94
N PHE A 149 -12.70 3.89 -5.03
CA PHE A 149 -13.32 3.84 -3.71
C PHE A 149 -12.37 3.19 -2.70
N THR A 150 -12.30 3.75 -1.49
CA THR A 150 -11.51 3.21 -0.38
C THR A 150 -12.41 2.42 0.56
N PHE A 151 -12.08 1.16 0.81
CA PHE A 151 -12.81 0.28 1.70
C PHE A 151 -12.24 0.36 3.12
N GLU A 152 -12.91 1.07 4.01
CA GLU A 152 -12.45 1.30 5.39
C GLU A 152 -12.86 0.19 6.34
N GLU A 153 -13.97 -0.51 6.09
CA GLU A 153 -14.53 -1.53 6.97
C GLU A 153 -14.40 -2.94 6.37
N ALA A 154 -14.18 -3.93 7.23
CA ALA A 154 -14.18 -5.33 6.83
C ALA A 154 -15.59 -5.78 6.44
N GLY A 155 -15.70 -6.57 5.37
CA GLY A 155 -17.01 -7.03 4.88
C GLY A 155 -16.94 -7.63 3.48
N VAL A 156 -18.11 -8.02 2.97
CA VAL A 156 -18.29 -8.51 1.59
C VAL A 156 -19.16 -7.50 0.85
N TYR A 157 -18.62 -6.95 -0.21
CA TYR A 157 -19.21 -5.87 -0.98
C TYR A 157 -19.53 -6.33 -2.38
N ASN A 158 -20.83 -6.52 -2.65
CA ASN A 158 -21.32 -6.91 -3.97
C ASN A 158 -21.52 -5.67 -4.84
N TYR A 159 -21.25 -5.79 -6.12
CA TYR A 159 -21.50 -4.73 -7.10
C TYR A 159 -21.85 -5.30 -8.48
N TYR A 160 -22.44 -4.48 -9.32
CA TYR A 160 -22.80 -4.84 -10.69
C TYR A 160 -22.75 -3.62 -11.62
N CYS A 161 -22.90 -3.87 -12.92
CA CYS A 161 -23.13 -2.82 -13.92
C CYS A 161 -24.62 -2.70 -14.26
N SER A 162 -25.26 -1.53 -14.08
CA SER A 162 -26.67 -1.37 -14.39
C SER A 162 -26.98 -1.44 -15.89
N PHE A 163 -25.99 -1.15 -16.76
CA PHE A 163 -26.12 -1.30 -18.22
C PHE A 163 -26.05 -2.77 -18.63
N HIS A 164 -25.35 -3.60 -17.86
CA HIS A 164 -25.12 -5.03 -18.11
C HIS A 164 -25.36 -5.84 -16.82
N PRO A 165 -26.65 -6.01 -16.40
CA PRO A 165 -26.98 -6.55 -15.07
C PRO A 165 -26.47 -7.97 -14.79
N TRP A 166 -26.05 -8.70 -15.81
CA TRP A 166 -25.39 -10.00 -15.68
C TRP A 166 -23.92 -9.91 -15.26
N ARG A 167 -23.34 -8.70 -15.23
CA ARG A 167 -21.97 -8.45 -14.77
C ARG A 167 -22.00 -8.05 -13.33
N VAL A 168 -21.68 -9.03 -12.50
CA VAL A 168 -21.56 -8.88 -11.04
C VAL A 168 -20.12 -9.12 -10.59
N GLY A 169 -19.69 -8.47 -9.54
CA GLY A 169 -18.38 -8.68 -8.92
C GLY A 169 -18.46 -8.55 -7.40
N VAL A 170 -17.40 -8.94 -6.73
CA VAL A 170 -17.31 -8.94 -5.26
C VAL A 170 -15.95 -8.39 -4.82
N VAL A 171 -15.97 -7.55 -3.79
CA VAL A 171 -14.78 -7.16 -3.04
C VAL A 171 -14.93 -7.71 -1.61
N SER A 172 -13.97 -8.54 -1.18
CA SER A 172 -13.90 -9.09 0.18
C SER A 172 -12.80 -8.39 0.95
N VAL A 173 -13.18 -7.68 2.01
CA VAL A 173 -12.30 -6.89 2.86
C VAL A 173 -12.07 -7.61 4.20
N LYS A 174 -10.82 -7.84 4.57
CA LYS A 174 -10.40 -8.56 5.79
C LYS A 174 -9.75 -7.62 6.79
#